data_62a5b0c8077db5a412cb5c0ce4ab946a
#
_entry.id   62a5b0c8077db5a412cb5c0ce4ab946a
#
_cell.length_a   1.000
_cell.length_b   1.000
_cell.length_c   1.000
_cell.angle_alpha   90.00
_cell.angle_beta   90.00
_cell.angle_gamma   90.00
#
_symmetry.space_group_name_H-M   'P 1'
#
loop_
_entity.id
_entity.type
_entity.pdbx_description
1 polymer ?
#
loop_
_entity_poly.entity_id
_entity_poly.type
_entity_poly.pdbx_seq_one_letter_code
_entity_poly.pdbx_strand_id
1 'polypeptide(L)'
;MRGMMERRQGTLFMMSSIAGRKVYPDHTVYCGTKFFVHAVSEGLRDYLSDYDVRVIVLSPGVIETEVLSGVLDPQTLAAYKENKVKMGGGIGPEHVADIMLHAYQMPQRALVQEICITPTRQKY
;
A
#
# COMPACT_ATOMS: atom_id res chain seq x y z
N MET A 1 -9.09 -17.37 1.34
CA MET A 1 -9.71 -17.15 0.02
C MET A 1 -10.88 -18.11 -0.26
N ARG A 2 -10.76 -19.43 0.00
CA ARG A 2 -11.79 -20.43 -0.35
C ARG A 2 -13.21 -20.03 0.10
N GLY A 3 -13.43 -19.66 1.35
CA GLY A 3 -14.75 -19.24 1.82
C GLY A 3 -15.28 -17.94 1.19
N MET A 4 -14.41 -17.04 0.69
CA MET A 4 -14.82 -15.87 -0.09
C MET A 4 -15.32 -16.28 -1.47
N MET A 5 -14.63 -17.23 -2.11
CA MET A 5 -15.01 -17.76 -3.42
C MET A 5 -16.33 -18.51 -3.35
N GLU A 6 -16.52 -19.36 -2.33
CA GLU A 6 -17.75 -20.15 -2.12
C GLU A 6 -18.97 -19.25 -1.93
N ARG A 7 -18.88 -18.19 -1.14
CA ARG A 7 -19.99 -17.23 -0.93
C ARG A 7 -20.07 -16.13 -1.97
N ARG A 8 -19.14 -16.12 -2.96
CA ARG A 8 -19.02 -15.10 -4.01
C ARG A 8 -19.01 -13.67 -3.46
N GLN A 9 -18.30 -13.47 -2.38
CA GLN A 9 -18.20 -12.18 -1.69
C GLN A 9 -16.95 -12.11 -0.83
N GLY A 10 -16.18 -11.06 -0.99
CA GLY A 10 -15.00 -10.80 -0.17
C GLY A 10 -14.13 -9.68 -0.74
N THR A 11 -13.19 -9.24 0.09
CA THR A 11 -12.20 -8.23 -0.32
C THR A 11 -10.86 -8.57 0.30
N LEU A 12 -9.83 -8.61 -0.52
CA LEU A 12 -8.43 -8.69 -0.11
C LEU A 12 -7.79 -7.31 -0.24
N PHE A 13 -7.17 -6.82 0.82
CA PHE A 13 -6.29 -5.67 0.77
C PHE A 13 -4.84 -6.12 0.76
N MET A 14 -4.12 -5.74 -0.28
CA MET A 14 -2.72 -6.05 -0.49
C MET A 14 -1.89 -4.81 -0.19
N MET A 15 -1.14 -4.85 0.92
CA MET A 15 -0.36 -3.70 1.38
C MET A 15 0.95 -3.59 0.60
N SER A 16 1.00 -2.65 -0.33
CA SER A 16 2.19 -2.25 -1.05
C SER A 16 2.79 -0.96 -0.48
N SER A 17 3.31 -0.11 -1.30
CA SER A 17 3.91 1.19 -1.02
C SER A 17 4.05 1.97 -2.33
N ILE A 18 4.29 3.27 -2.27
CA ILE A 18 4.81 4.03 -3.43
C ILE A 18 6.12 3.43 -3.96
N ALA A 19 6.89 2.74 -3.12
CA ALA A 19 8.07 1.97 -3.51
C ALA A 19 7.76 0.73 -4.38
N GLY A 20 6.49 0.36 -4.51
CA GLY A 20 6.03 -0.63 -5.49
C GLY A 20 5.66 -0.02 -6.85
N ARG A 21 5.78 1.29 -7.00
CA ARG A 21 5.49 2.05 -8.23
C ARG A 21 6.70 2.77 -8.80
N LYS A 22 7.69 3.02 -7.96
CA LYS A 22 8.95 3.67 -8.30
C LYS A 22 10.09 3.01 -7.53
N VAL A 23 11.24 2.85 -8.19
CA VAL A 23 12.45 2.35 -7.52
C VAL A 23 13.19 3.51 -6.86
N TYR A 24 13.56 3.30 -5.61
CA TYR A 24 14.42 4.18 -4.82
C TYR A 24 15.78 3.48 -4.63
N PRO A 25 16.90 4.12 -5.06
CA PRO A 25 18.21 3.46 -5.06
C PRO A 25 18.71 3.02 -3.68
N ASP A 26 18.34 3.76 -2.64
CA ASP A 26 18.74 3.53 -1.23
C ASP A 26 18.02 2.33 -0.58
N HIS A 27 16.92 1.86 -1.18
CA HIS A 27 16.19 0.68 -0.69
C HIS A 27 15.59 -0.18 -1.82
N THR A 28 16.40 -0.46 -2.83
CA THR A 28 15.99 -1.18 -4.06
C THR A 28 15.38 -2.55 -3.76
N VAL A 29 15.93 -3.32 -2.80
CA VAL A 29 15.38 -4.63 -2.42
C VAL A 29 13.96 -4.51 -1.88
N TYR A 30 13.72 -3.52 -1.01
CA TYR A 30 12.37 -3.22 -0.53
C TYR A 30 11.44 -2.86 -1.68
N CYS A 31 11.88 -2.03 -2.62
CA CYS A 31 11.11 -1.72 -3.82
C CYS A 31 10.72 -3.01 -4.56
N GLY A 32 11.67 -3.91 -4.79
CA GLY A 32 11.42 -5.21 -5.44
C GLY A 32 10.32 -6.01 -4.74
N THR A 33 10.33 -6.06 -3.40
CA THR A 33 9.26 -6.74 -2.64
C THR A 33 7.89 -6.09 -2.85
N LYS A 34 7.84 -4.76 -2.98
CA LYS A 34 6.59 -4.03 -3.17
C LYS A 34 6.08 -4.08 -4.62
N PHE A 35 6.96 -4.12 -5.61
CA PHE A 35 6.60 -4.46 -6.99
C PHE A 35 6.02 -5.88 -7.10
N PHE A 36 6.62 -6.85 -6.38
CA PHE A 36 6.07 -8.21 -6.29
C PHE A 36 4.63 -8.21 -5.77
N VAL A 37 4.30 -7.40 -4.75
CA VAL A 37 2.93 -7.28 -4.24
C VAL A 37 1.96 -6.82 -5.35
N HIS A 38 2.36 -5.85 -6.21
CA HIS A 38 1.54 -5.41 -7.34
C HIS A 38 1.30 -6.55 -8.33
N ALA A 39 2.37 -7.24 -8.75
CA ALA A 39 2.26 -8.35 -9.71
C ALA A 39 1.35 -9.48 -9.19
N VAL A 40 1.53 -9.89 -7.93
CA VAL A 40 0.68 -10.92 -7.31
C VAL A 40 -0.77 -10.44 -7.20
N SER A 41 -0.99 -9.17 -6.88
CA SER A 41 -2.34 -8.62 -6.75
C SER A 41 -3.09 -8.58 -8.07
N GLU A 42 -2.38 -8.30 -9.17
CA GLU A 42 -2.95 -8.33 -10.52
C GLU A 42 -3.40 -9.75 -10.89
N GLY A 43 -2.52 -10.74 -10.74
CA GLY A 43 -2.87 -12.13 -11.01
C GLY A 43 -4.00 -12.66 -10.12
N LEU A 44 -4.02 -12.27 -8.83
CA LEU A 44 -5.11 -12.62 -7.93
C LEU A 44 -6.42 -11.93 -8.32
N ARG A 45 -6.37 -10.70 -8.81
CA ARG A 45 -7.56 -9.96 -9.26
C ARG A 45 -8.20 -10.65 -10.46
N ASP A 46 -7.40 -11.05 -11.45
CA ASP A 46 -7.88 -11.79 -12.60
C ASP A 46 -8.53 -13.11 -12.17
N TYR A 47 -7.82 -13.90 -11.37
CA TYR A 47 -8.31 -15.21 -10.93
C TYR A 47 -9.59 -15.12 -10.07
N LEU A 48 -9.68 -14.13 -9.19
CA LEU A 48 -10.78 -13.98 -8.24
C LEU A 48 -11.98 -13.21 -8.81
N SER A 49 -11.84 -12.60 -9.98
CA SER A 49 -12.94 -11.88 -10.66
C SER A 49 -14.13 -12.81 -10.95
N ASP A 50 -13.85 -14.06 -11.34
CA ASP A 50 -14.88 -15.07 -11.61
C ASP A 50 -15.70 -15.47 -10.36
N TYR A 51 -15.20 -15.10 -9.19
CA TYR A 51 -15.81 -15.41 -7.89
C TYR A 51 -16.37 -14.18 -7.18
N ASP A 52 -16.44 -13.03 -7.85
CA ASP A 52 -16.89 -11.76 -7.28
C ASP A 52 -16.10 -11.33 -6.03
N VAL A 53 -14.81 -11.71 -5.92
CA VAL A 53 -13.91 -11.34 -4.83
C VAL A 53 -13.01 -10.21 -5.28
N ARG A 54 -13.03 -9.10 -4.55
CA ARG A 54 -12.25 -7.90 -4.85
C ARG A 54 -10.81 -8.04 -4.35
N VAL A 55 -9.85 -7.55 -5.13
CA VAL A 55 -8.44 -7.40 -4.71
C VAL A 55 -8.03 -5.94 -4.88
N ILE A 56 -7.71 -5.29 -3.79
CA ILE A 56 -7.36 -3.87 -3.72
C ILE A 56 -5.91 -3.74 -3.29
N VAL A 57 -5.10 -3.03 -4.06
CA VAL A 57 -3.73 -2.68 -3.68
C VAL A 57 -3.74 -1.34 -2.97
N LEU A 58 -3.07 -1.28 -1.82
CA LEU A 58 -2.85 -0.06 -1.07
C LEU A 58 -1.37 0.33 -1.14
N SER A 59 -1.09 1.52 -1.66
CA SER A 59 0.26 2.05 -1.89
C SER A 59 0.49 3.34 -1.10
N PRO A 60 0.71 3.25 0.23
CA PRO A 60 0.99 4.43 1.02
C PRO A 60 2.36 5.01 0.74
N GLY A 61 2.48 6.33 0.95
CA GLY A 61 3.76 6.99 1.11
C GLY A 61 4.28 6.94 2.55
N VAL A 62 4.84 8.06 3.01
CA VAL A 62 5.35 8.16 4.38
C VAL A 62 4.20 8.22 5.38
N ILE A 63 4.18 7.25 6.29
CA ILE A 63 3.21 7.14 7.38
C ILE A 63 3.92 7.35 8.72
N GLU A 64 3.23 7.94 9.69
CA GLU A 64 3.68 8.06 11.08
C GLU A 64 3.56 6.71 11.78
N THR A 65 4.60 5.89 11.66
CA THR A 65 4.70 4.56 12.26
C THR A 65 6.10 4.30 12.80
N GLU A 66 6.26 3.22 13.53
CA GLU A 66 7.56 2.76 14.05
C GLU A 66 8.39 1.97 13.02
N VAL A 67 7.99 1.96 11.74
CA VAL A 67 8.68 1.19 10.69
C VAL A 67 10.17 1.49 10.60
N LEU A 68 10.59 2.69 10.98
CA LEU A 68 11.99 3.09 10.98
C LEU A 68 12.80 2.57 12.15
N SER A 69 12.18 1.99 13.17
CA SER A 69 12.89 1.39 14.31
C SER A 69 13.81 0.23 13.89
N GLY A 70 13.55 -0.38 12.73
CA GLY A 70 14.37 -1.42 12.13
C GLY A 70 15.50 -0.94 11.22
N VAL A 71 15.62 0.37 10.98
CA VAL A 71 16.72 0.92 10.15
C VAL A 71 17.98 1.06 11.00
N LEU A 72 18.99 0.24 10.70
CA LEU A 72 20.23 0.18 11.47
C LEU A 72 21.27 1.22 11.04
N ASP A 73 21.22 1.71 9.79
CA ASP A 73 22.17 2.70 9.29
C ASP A 73 21.78 4.13 9.72
N PRO A 74 22.62 4.80 10.56
CA PRO A 74 22.33 6.13 11.09
C PRO A 74 22.22 7.21 10.00
N GLN A 75 22.98 7.09 8.90
CA GLN A 75 22.98 8.09 7.81
C GLN A 75 21.66 8.01 7.02
N THR A 76 21.25 6.81 6.67
CA THR A 76 19.95 6.54 6.01
C THR A 76 18.79 7.04 6.89
N LEU A 77 18.84 6.76 8.19
CA LEU A 77 17.82 7.20 9.12
C LEU A 77 17.75 8.73 9.24
N ALA A 78 18.90 9.41 9.29
CA ALA A 78 18.97 10.87 9.35
C ALA A 78 18.41 11.51 8.08
N ALA A 79 18.82 11.03 6.90
CA ALA A 79 18.31 11.50 5.62
C ALA A 79 16.79 11.32 5.48
N TYR A 80 16.27 10.18 5.93
CA TYR A 80 14.82 9.93 5.95
C TYR A 80 14.08 10.92 6.86
N LYS A 81 14.57 11.14 8.08
CA LYS A 81 13.97 12.10 9.03
C LYS A 81 13.98 13.52 8.48
N GLU A 82 15.07 13.94 7.84
CA GLU A 82 15.14 15.26 7.20
C GLU A 82 14.12 15.40 6.07
N ASN A 83 14.01 14.41 5.19
CA ASN A 83 13.02 14.40 4.12
C ASN A 83 11.58 14.41 4.67
N LYS A 84 11.32 13.68 5.75
CA LYS A 84 10.03 13.68 6.42
C LYS A 84 9.66 15.06 6.96
N VAL A 85 10.60 15.78 7.56
CA VAL A 85 10.39 17.17 8.01
C VAL A 85 10.09 18.09 6.83
N LYS A 86 10.83 17.98 5.72
CA LYS A 86 10.59 18.78 4.50
C LYS A 86 9.19 18.55 3.90
N MET A 87 8.64 17.37 4.07
CA MET A 87 7.26 17.04 3.64
C MET A 87 6.18 17.58 4.59
N GLY A 88 6.56 18.06 5.78
CA GLY A 88 5.62 18.44 6.83
C GLY A 88 5.10 17.28 7.67
N GLY A 89 5.85 16.18 7.72
CA GLY A 89 5.48 14.94 8.41
C GLY A 89 4.92 13.86 7.49
N GLY A 90 4.69 12.68 8.06
CA GLY A 90 3.93 11.60 7.42
C GLY A 90 2.41 11.78 7.62
N ILE A 91 1.63 10.98 6.92
CA ILE A 91 0.20 10.86 7.23
C ILE A 91 -0.01 9.91 8.41
N GLY A 92 -1.05 10.13 9.19
CA GLY A 92 -1.42 9.22 10.27
C GLY A 92 -1.89 7.86 9.72
N PRO A 93 -1.63 6.75 10.44
CA PRO A 93 -2.12 5.43 10.03
C PRO A 93 -3.66 5.37 9.96
N GLU A 94 -4.36 6.19 10.73
CA GLU A 94 -5.81 6.35 10.68
C GLU A 94 -6.31 6.78 9.31
N HIS A 95 -5.60 7.66 8.59
CA HIS A 95 -5.99 8.07 7.23
C HIS A 95 -5.94 6.90 6.24
N VAL A 96 -4.98 5.98 6.45
CA VAL A 96 -4.90 4.75 5.66
C VAL A 96 -6.06 3.82 5.97
N ALA A 97 -6.41 3.69 7.26
CA ALA A 97 -7.55 2.87 7.69
C ALA A 97 -8.88 3.43 7.16
N ASP A 98 -9.07 4.74 7.21
CA ASP A 98 -10.28 5.42 6.73
C ASP A 98 -10.51 5.18 5.23
N ILE A 99 -9.48 5.33 4.41
CA ILE A 99 -9.61 5.08 2.96
C ILE A 99 -9.82 3.60 2.64
N MET A 100 -9.23 2.68 3.43
CA MET A 100 -9.51 1.26 3.32
C MET A 100 -10.98 0.96 3.63
N LEU A 101 -11.50 1.52 4.72
CA LEU A 101 -12.89 1.36 5.11
C LEU A 101 -13.83 1.89 4.03
N HIS A 102 -13.54 3.06 3.47
CA HIS A 102 -14.32 3.63 2.37
C HIS A 102 -14.34 2.70 1.14
N ALA A 103 -13.19 2.20 0.72
CA ALA A 103 -13.10 1.27 -0.40
C ALA A 103 -13.81 -0.06 -0.13
N TYR A 104 -13.77 -0.54 1.13
CA TYR A 104 -14.49 -1.75 1.54
C TYR A 104 -16.00 -1.59 1.47
N GLN A 105 -16.52 -0.43 1.88
CA GLN A 105 -17.94 -0.10 1.90
C GLN A 105 -18.56 0.11 0.51
N MET A 106 -17.73 0.25 -0.53
CA MET A 106 -18.25 0.31 -1.90
C MET A 106 -19.06 -0.95 -2.23
N PRO A 107 -20.11 -0.82 -3.06
CA PRO A 107 -20.88 -1.99 -3.52
C PRO A 107 -19.97 -3.09 -4.07
N GLN A 108 -20.29 -4.37 -3.82
CA GLN A 108 -19.43 -5.49 -4.23
C GLN A 108 -19.07 -5.49 -5.71
N ARG A 109 -19.94 -4.99 -6.57
CA ARG A 109 -19.70 -4.83 -8.03
C ARG A 109 -18.75 -3.70 -8.40
N ALA A 110 -18.42 -2.83 -7.45
CA ALA A 110 -17.50 -1.70 -7.66
C ALA A 110 -16.13 -2.03 -7.07
N LEU A 111 -15.12 -2.13 -7.91
CA LEU A 111 -13.76 -2.43 -7.51
C LEU A 111 -12.89 -1.18 -7.59
N VAL A 112 -12.42 -0.73 -6.44
CA VAL A 112 -11.26 0.17 -6.36
C VAL A 112 -10.02 -0.70 -6.50
N GLN A 113 -9.37 -0.67 -7.65
CA GLN A 113 -8.24 -1.58 -7.91
C GLN A 113 -6.99 -1.21 -7.14
N GLU A 114 -6.75 0.10 -7.02
CA GLU A 114 -5.56 0.62 -6.35
C GLU A 114 -5.85 1.95 -5.66
N ILE A 115 -5.24 2.12 -4.50
CA ILE A 115 -5.26 3.36 -3.72
C ILE A 115 -3.81 3.77 -3.46
N CYS A 116 -3.43 4.94 -3.94
CA CYS A 116 -2.17 5.58 -3.59
C CYS A 116 -2.47 6.79 -2.70
N ILE A 117 -1.93 6.79 -1.48
CA ILE A 117 -2.14 7.86 -0.49
C ILE A 117 -0.81 8.33 0.09
N THR A 118 -0.52 9.61 -0.02
CA THR A 118 0.76 10.19 0.39
C THR A 118 0.55 11.51 1.11
N PRO A 119 1.52 11.97 1.92
CA PRO A 119 1.57 13.37 2.29
C PRO A 119 1.51 14.28 1.07
N THR A 120 0.75 15.36 1.11
CA THR A 120 0.55 16.27 -0.03
C THR A 120 1.85 16.80 -0.61
N ARG A 121 2.88 17.00 0.23
CA ARG A 121 4.19 17.51 -0.17
C ARG A 121 5.19 16.41 -0.55
N GLN A 122 4.81 15.16 -0.46
CA GLN A 122 5.70 14.05 -0.83
C GLN A 122 5.84 13.99 -2.34
N LYS A 123 7.08 14.17 -2.83
CA LYS A 123 7.44 13.97 -4.25
C LYS A 123 7.89 12.53 -4.46
N TYR A 124 7.39 11.90 -5.50
CA TYR A 124 7.80 10.55 -5.89
C TYR A 124 7.70 10.32 -7.40
#